data_b28ab07578dd54610729c662e8e048b5
#
_entry.id   b28ab07578dd54610729c662e8e048b5
#
_cell.length_a   1.000
_cell.length_b   1.000
_cell.length_c   1.000
_cell.angle_alpha   90.00
_cell.angle_beta   90.00
_cell.angle_gamma   90.00
#
_symmetry.space_group_name_H-M   'P 1'
#
loop_
_entity.id
_entity.type
_entity.pdbx_description
1 polymer ?
#
loop_
_entity_poly.entity_id
_entity_poly.type
_entity_poly.pdbx_seq_one_letter_code
_entity_poly.pdbx_strand_id
1 'polypeptide(L)'
;VVTREQIEQRQARTVEDALRGLPGIDFGNNGGRGRATSIFMRGTESDHVLVLVDGVKIGSATTGGAPFEHLPIGQIERIEVVSGPRSSLYGSEALGGVIQIFTRKGGGELTPSFSVTGGSHETGEATVGLSGGGANSWFNISASGADNQGINACRGIPNRAGCFVNEPDKDAYRSVSGNARAGMRFENGAEVDAHYLRAESESFFDGGFVNEGENMQQVLGGSASFSPHEVLRATVLGGRSWDYLDSFKNGVKRSRFDSKRDTLSLQNDFTMAPRHVLTAGGDFQKDQVSSDTAFPVTSRDNYGVFGQYQAGLGQHDATLSLRRDDNEQFGGKTTGNVAYGYDFTGALRATAAYGTAFKAPT
;
A
#
# COMPACT_ATOMS: atom_id res chain seq x y z
N VAL A 1 7.82 10.93 4.36
CA VAL A 1 6.75 11.19 3.36
C VAL A 1 7.42 11.52 2.04
N VAL A 2 6.94 10.94 0.94
CA VAL A 2 7.30 11.30 -0.43
C VAL A 2 6.09 11.99 -1.04
N THR A 3 6.22 13.25 -1.42
CA THR A 3 5.13 14.06 -1.95
C THR A 3 5.03 13.95 -3.47
N ARG A 4 3.93 14.44 -4.07
CA ARG A 4 3.75 14.48 -5.53
C ARG A 4 4.88 15.25 -6.21
N GLU A 5 5.27 16.40 -5.68
CA GLU A 5 6.36 17.21 -6.22
C GLU A 5 7.69 16.46 -6.22
N GLN A 6 7.97 15.67 -5.17
CA GLN A 6 9.17 14.83 -5.11
C GLN A 6 9.13 13.67 -6.10
N ILE A 7 7.96 13.06 -6.31
CA ILE A 7 7.76 12.02 -7.33
C ILE A 7 8.04 12.59 -8.71
N GLU A 8 7.52 13.77 -9.02
CA GLU A 8 7.71 14.44 -10.31
C GLU A 8 9.15 14.94 -10.51
N GLN A 9 9.75 15.57 -9.50
CA GLN A 9 11.14 16.03 -9.55
C GLN A 9 12.15 14.89 -9.78
N ARG A 10 11.89 13.73 -9.17
CA ARG A 10 12.70 12.51 -9.35
C ARG A 10 12.38 11.77 -10.65
N GLN A 11 11.31 12.18 -11.35
CA GLN A 11 10.79 11.45 -12.50
C GLN A 11 10.57 9.96 -12.20
N ALA A 12 10.08 9.66 -10.99
CA ALA A 12 9.82 8.30 -10.54
C ALA A 12 8.73 7.66 -11.41
N ARG A 13 9.00 6.47 -11.93
CA ARG A 13 8.10 5.73 -12.83
C ARG A 13 7.36 4.60 -12.12
N THR A 14 7.88 4.20 -10.97
CA THR A 14 7.31 3.14 -10.13
C THR A 14 7.26 3.62 -8.68
N VAL A 15 6.49 2.91 -7.85
CA VAL A 15 6.49 3.14 -6.40
C VAL A 15 7.88 2.86 -5.82
N GLU A 16 8.57 1.86 -6.33
CA GLU A 16 9.95 1.54 -5.98
C GLU A 16 10.88 2.75 -6.21
N ASP A 17 10.83 3.37 -7.40
CA ASP A 17 11.66 4.56 -7.70
C ASP A 17 11.37 5.71 -6.74
N ALA A 18 10.09 5.93 -6.42
CA ALA A 18 9.69 6.99 -5.49
C ALA A 18 10.22 6.76 -4.07
N LEU A 19 10.33 5.52 -3.63
CA LEU A 19 10.81 5.13 -2.31
C LEU A 19 12.33 4.92 -2.25
N ARG A 20 13.00 4.80 -3.40
CA ARG A 20 14.45 4.55 -3.49
C ARG A 20 15.25 5.65 -2.78
N GLY A 21 16.21 5.23 -1.96
CA GLY A 21 17.07 6.12 -1.18
C GLY A 21 16.46 6.60 0.14
N LEU A 22 15.26 6.12 0.52
CA LEU A 22 14.77 6.34 1.87
C LEU A 22 15.54 5.46 2.87
N PRO A 23 15.92 5.99 4.04
CA PRO A 23 16.68 5.24 5.03
C PRO A 23 15.94 3.96 5.50
N GLY A 24 16.65 2.83 5.48
CA GLY A 24 16.16 1.55 5.96
C GLY A 24 15.12 0.88 5.06
N ILE A 25 15.06 1.28 3.79
CA ILE A 25 14.28 0.61 2.74
C ILE A 25 15.23 0.08 1.67
N ASP A 26 15.12 -1.21 1.38
CA ASP A 26 15.83 -1.90 0.31
C ASP A 26 14.84 -2.58 -0.63
N PHE A 27 15.27 -2.85 -1.86
CA PHE A 27 14.45 -3.43 -2.91
C PHE A 27 15.14 -4.63 -3.55
N GLY A 28 14.35 -5.66 -3.82
CA GLY A 28 14.69 -6.74 -4.71
C GLY A 28 13.72 -6.77 -5.88
N ASN A 29 14.23 -6.61 -7.10
CA ASN A 29 13.44 -6.74 -8.32
C ASN A 29 14.03 -7.86 -9.17
N ASN A 30 13.21 -8.77 -9.66
CA ASN A 30 13.62 -9.98 -10.37
C ASN A 30 13.75 -9.78 -11.88
N GLY A 31 13.97 -8.57 -12.34
CA GLY A 31 14.13 -8.29 -13.77
C GLY A 31 13.77 -6.85 -14.13
N GLY A 32 13.11 -6.65 -15.25
CA GLY A 32 12.68 -5.36 -15.76
C GLY A 32 11.41 -4.84 -15.08
N ARG A 33 10.76 -3.89 -15.74
CA ARG A 33 9.49 -3.32 -15.32
C ARG A 33 8.40 -4.39 -15.24
N GLY A 34 7.51 -4.28 -14.24
CA GLY A 34 6.43 -5.24 -14.02
C GLY A 34 6.86 -6.59 -13.42
N ARG A 35 8.15 -6.74 -13.11
CA ARG A 35 8.65 -7.92 -12.41
C ARG A 35 8.41 -7.79 -10.91
N ALA A 36 8.17 -8.94 -10.29
CA ALA A 36 7.94 -9.02 -8.85
C ALA A 36 8.98 -8.21 -8.07
N THR A 37 8.48 -7.21 -7.34
CA THR A 37 9.28 -6.26 -6.57
C THR A 37 9.03 -6.49 -5.08
N SER A 38 10.06 -6.91 -4.38
CA SER A 38 10.07 -7.06 -2.94
C SER A 38 10.61 -5.80 -2.28
N ILE A 39 9.90 -5.29 -1.27
CA ILE A 39 10.36 -4.16 -0.45
C ILE A 39 10.73 -4.69 0.93
N PHE A 40 11.96 -4.46 1.34
CA PHE A 40 12.50 -4.85 2.64
C PHE A 40 12.63 -3.61 3.52
N MET A 41 12.14 -3.67 4.73
CA MET A 41 12.19 -2.54 5.65
C MET A 41 12.96 -2.93 6.92
N ARG A 42 14.12 -2.27 7.15
CA ARG A 42 15.01 -2.56 8.29
C ARG A 42 15.44 -4.04 8.39
N GLY A 43 15.61 -4.71 7.26
CA GLY A 43 16.05 -6.10 7.20
C GLY A 43 14.95 -7.13 7.49
N THR A 44 13.68 -6.74 7.54
CA THR A 44 12.56 -7.69 7.58
C THR A 44 12.23 -8.18 6.17
N GLU A 45 11.47 -9.26 6.07
CA GLU A 45 11.00 -9.79 4.78
C GLU A 45 9.93 -8.90 4.16
N SER A 46 9.72 -9.02 2.85
CA SER A 46 8.81 -8.16 2.10
C SER A 46 7.34 -8.29 2.54
N ASP A 47 6.92 -9.48 2.93
CA ASP A 47 5.59 -9.76 3.48
C ASP A 47 5.39 -9.27 4.93
N HIS A 48 6.45 -8.74 5.55
CA HIS A 48 6.43 -8.07 6.84
C HIS A 48 6.18 -6.55 6.75
N VAL A 49 5.92 -6.04 5.57
CA VAL A 49 5.61 -4.63 5.30
C VAL A 49 4.14 -4.50 4.92
N LEU A 50 3.36 -3.89 5.79
CA LEU A 50 1.96 -3.63 5.49
C LEU A 50 1.82 -2.48 4.50
N VAL A 51 1.01 -2.69 3.46
CA VAL A 51 0.73 -1.67 2.44
C VAL A 51 -0.76 -1.32 2.43
N LEU A 52 -1.03 -0.03 2.38
CA LEU A 52 -2.40 0.49 2.28
C LEU A 52 -2.51 1.44 1.09
N VAL A 53 -3.66 1.41 0.42
CA VAL A 53 -4.08 2.43 -0.55
C VAL A 53 -5.31 3.12 0.01
N ASP A 54 -5.20 4.42 0.28
CA ASP A 54 -6.24 5.26 0.91
C ASP A 54 -6.85 4.62 2.17
N GLY A 55 -6.01 3.93 2.97
CA GLY A 55 -6.39 3.25 4.21
C GLY A 55 -6.87 1.80 4.05
N VAL A 56 -7.17 1.34 2.84
CA VAL A 56 -7.53 -0.06 2.56
C VAL A 56 -6.27 -0.91 2.42
N LYS A 57 -6.18 -1.99 3.19
CA LYS A 57 -5.05 -2.92 3.14
C LYS A 57 -5.02 -3.66 1.80
N ILE A 58 -3.87 -3.69 1.15
CA ILE A 58 -3.62 -4.45 -0.07
C ILE A 58 -2.59 -5.55 0.17
N GLY A 59 -2.59 -6.57 -0.66
CA GLY A 59 -1.62 -7.66 -0.62
C GLY A 59 -2.26 -9.01 -0.93
N SER A 60 -1.41 -9.93 -1.37
CA SER A 60 -1.79 -11.30 -1.68
C SER A 60 -1.99 -12.13 -0.41
N ALA A 61 -3.06 -12.89 -0.32
CA ALA A 61 -3.29 -13.84 0.77
C ALA A 61 -2.39 -15.09 0.65
N THR A 62 -1.75 -15.30 -0.49
CA THR A 62 -0.88 -16.46 -0.76
C THR A 62 0.60 -16.14 -0.61
N THR A 63 1.07 -14.99 -1.09
CA THR A 63 2.46 -14.57 -0.97
C THR A 63 2.71 -13.64 0.21
N GLY A 64 1.66 -13.03 0.75
CA GLY A 64 1.71 -12.07 1.85
C GLY A 64 2.28 -10.70 1.49
N GLY A 65 2.84 -10.53 0.30
CA GLY A 65 3.39 -9.27 -0.18
C GLY A 65 2.37 -8.43 -0.96
N ALA A 66 2.65 -7.14 -1.11
CA ALA A 66 1.89 -6.25 -1.97
C ALA A 66 2.59 -6.08 -3.32
N PRO A 67 1.86 -6.15 -4.45
CA PRO A 67 2.43 -6.05 -5.79
C PRO A 67 2.67 -4.59 -6.18
N PHE A 68 3.75 -4.01 -5.70
CA PHE A 68 4.13 -2.61 -5.93
C PHE A 68 4.35 -2.28 -7.41
N GLU A 69 4.83 -3.25 -8.17
CA GLU A 69 5.16 -3.15 -9.59
C GLU A 69 3.96 -2.79 -10.47
N HIS A 70 2.73 -3.04 -9.99
CA HIS A 70 1.49 -2.78 -10.72
C HIS A 70 0.76 -1.51 -10.29
N LEU A 71 1.26 -0.82 -9.24
CA LEU A 71 0.62 0.41 -8.74
C LEU A 71 0.94 1.62 -9.63
N PRO A 72 -0.06 2.35 -10.13
CA PRO A 72 0.13 3.43 -11.09
C PRO A 72 0.64 4.71 -10.41
N ILE A 73 1.94 4.97 -10.50
CA ILE A 73 2.61 6.12 -9.85
C ILE A 73 2.01 7.48 -10.28
N GLY A 74 1.49 7.59 -11.51
CA GLY A 74 0.83 8.80 -12.02
C GLY A 74 -0.43 9.20 -11.25
N GLN A 75 -1.06 8.26 -10.57
CA GLN A 75 -2.30 8.46 -9.81
C GLN A 75 -2.06 8.67 -8.31
N ILE A 76 -0.80 8.59 -7.85
CA ILE A 76 -0.41 8.74 -6.45
C ILE A 76 -0.13 10.21 -6.14
N GLU A 77 -0.71 10.70 -5.03
CA GLU A 77 -0.49 12.03 -4.48
C GLU A 77 0.73 12.06 -3.56
N ARG A 78 0.81 11.09 -2.65
CA ARG A 78 1.93 10.95 -1.73
C ARG A 78 2.05 9.53 -1.20
N ILE A 79 3.24 9.20 -0.71
CA ILE A 79 3.53 7.94 -0.04
C ILE A 79 4.08 8.25 1.35
N GLU A 80 3.45 7.72 2.36
CA GLU A 80 3.90 7.83 3.75
C GLU A 80 4.52 6.51 4.20
N VAL A 81 5.70 6.58 4.77
CA VAL A 81 6.42 5.40 5.27
C VAL A 81 6.63 5.56 6.76
N VAL A 82 6.19 4.57 7.52
CA VAL A 82 6.40 4.48 8.96
C VAL A 82 7.19 3.21 9.24
N SER A 83 8.47 3.36 9.56
CA SER A 83 9.37 2.25 9.81
C SER A 83 9.28 1.73 11.25
N GLY A 84 9.53 0.43 11.41
CA GLY A 84 9.53 -0.28 12.69
C GLY A 84 8.17 -0.90 13.04
N PRO A 85 8.11 -1.68 14.13
CA PRO A 85 6.92 -2.43 14.52
C PRO A 85 5.71 -1.52 14.73
N ARG A 86 4.63 -1.75 13.99
CA ARG A 86 3.36 -1.00 14.07
C ARG A 86 2.15 -1.90 14.23
N SER A 87 2.35 -3.18 14.52
CA SER A 87 1.26 -4.13 14.73
C SER A 87 0.30 -3.72 15.84
N SER A 88 0.75 -2.91 16.80
CA SER A 88 -0.11 -2.36 17.86
C SER A 88 -1.19 -1.39 17.39
N LEU A 89 -1.12 -0.88 16.14
CA LEU A 89 -2.18 -0.06 15.52
C LEU A 89 -2.79 -0.74 14.30
N TYR A 90 -1.94 -1.35 13.47
CA TYR A 90 -2.34 -1.85 12.15
C TYR A 90 -2.59 -3.36 12.10
N GLY A 91 -2.23 -4.09 13.18
CA GLY A 91 -2.39 -5.55 13.27
C GLY A 91 -1.27 -6.32 12.59
N SER A 92 -1.60 -7.51 12.08
CA SER A 92 -0.67 -8.38 11.36
C SER A 92 -0.06 -7.67 10.15
N GLU A 93 1.14 -8.14 9.72
CA GLU A 93 1.90 -7.65 8.56
C GLU A 93 2.73 -6.38 8.81
N ALA A 94 2.47 -5.59 9.87
CA ALA A 94 3.20 -4.37 10.20
C ALA A 94 4.42 -4.60 11.12
N LEU A 95 5.28 -5.59 10.77
CA LEU A 95 6.51 -5.90 11.52
C LEU A 95 7.64 -4.93 11.16
N GLY A 96 7.98 -4.83 9.87
CA GLY A 96 9.01 -3.95 9.35
C GLY A 96 8.55 -2.50 9.32
N GLY A 97 7.27 -2.30 9.08
CA GLY A 97 6.63 -0.99 9.01
C GLY A 97 5.37 -0.98 8.18
N VAL A 98 4.94 0.24 7.86
CA VAL A 98 3.72 0.50 7.07
C VAL A 98 4.06 1.46 5.94
N ILE A 99 3.61 1.15 4.74
CA ILE A 99 3.62 2.04 3.58
C ILE A 99 2.18 2.39 3.27
N GLN A 100 1.84 3.65 3.39
CA GLN A 100 0.52 4.16 3.05
C GLN A 100 0.57 5.02 1.80
N ILE A 101 -0.14 4.60 0.77
CA ILE A 101 -0.24 5.24 -0.53
C ILE A 101 -1.54 6.02 -0.57
N PHE A 102 -1.48 7.29 -0.90
CA PHE A 102 -2.65 8.15 -1.07
C PHE A 102 -2.81 8.49 -2.54
N THR A 103 -3.99 8.21 -3.08
CA THR A 103 -4.36 8.62 -4.43
C THR A 103 -4.72 10.10 -4.49
N ARG A 104 -4.67 10.69 -5.69
CA ARG A 104 -4.97 12.11 -5.89
C ARG A 104 -6.39 12.43 -5.46
N LYS A 105 -6.52 13.42 -4.60
CA LYS A 105 -7.82 13.81 -4.02
C LYS A 105 -8.57 14.83 -4.90
N GLY A 106 -7.85 15.77 -5.50
CA GLY A 106 -8.45 16.90 -6.22
C GLY A 106 -8.95 17.98 -5.26
N GLY A 107 -9.75 18.88 -5.78
CA GLY A 107 -10.32 20.05 -5.09
C GLY A 107 -10.02 21.35 -5.84
N GLY A 108 -10.69 22.45 -5.46
CA GLY A 108 -10.54 23.75 -6.12
C GLY A 108 -11.15 23.81 -7.51
N GLU A 109 -10.58 24.63 -8.39
CA GLU A 109 -11.05 24.81 -9.75
C GLU A 109 -10.91 23.53 -10.59
N LEU A 110 -11.73 23.43 -11.63
CA LEU A 110 -11.67 22.32 -12.57
C LEU A 110 -10.32 22.32 -13.31
N THR A 111 -9.51 21.31 -13.06
CA THR A 111 -8.13 21.22 -13.55
C THR A 111 -7.94 19.94 -14.35
N PRO A 112 -7.83 20.03 -15.68
CA PRO A 112 -7.40 18.92 -16.50
C PRO A 112 -5.89 18.71 -16.34
N SER A 113 -5.44 17.48 -16.42
CA SER A 113 -4.03 17.11 -16.40
C SER A 113 -3.73 16.07 -17.48
N PHE A 114 -2.57 16.18 -18.09
CA PHE A 114 -2.06 15.16 -18.99
C PHE A 114 -0.54 15.05 -18.85
N SER A 115 -0.02 13.87 -19.09
CA SER A 115 1.40 13.59 -19.09
C SER A 115 1.67 12.55 -20.18
N VAL A 116 2.74 12.75 -20.93
CA VAL A 116 3.24 11.79 -21.92
C VAL A 116 4.73 11.60 -21.67
N THR A 117 5.17 10.38 -21.61
CA THR A 117 6.56 10.01 -21.37
C THR A 117 7.02 9.05 -22.45
N GLY A 118 8.21 9.30 -23.00
CA GLY A 118 8.92 8.38 -23.88
C GLY A 118 10.29 8.04 -23.32
N GLY A 119 10.79 6.84 -23.59
CA GLY A 119 12.08 6.42 -23.03
C GLY A 119 12.74 5.28 -23.80
N SER A 120 13.88 4.83 -23.29
CA SER A 120 14.59 3.66 -23.79
C SER A 120 13.72 2.40 -23.72
N HIS A 121 14.11 1.35 -24.46
CA HIS A 121 13.36 0.09 -24.57
C HIS A 121 11.94 0.25 -25.13
N GLU A 122 11.76 1.22 -26.03
CA GLU A 122 10.48 1.54 -26.65
C GLU A 122 9.40 1.87 -25.60
N THR A 123 9.78 2.57 -24.53
CA THR A 123 8.85 2.97 -23.48
C THR A 123 7.95 4.10 -23.95
N GLY A 124 6.66 3.91 -23.82
CA GLY A 124 5.63 4.93 -23.98
C GLY A 124 4.66 4.91 -22.81
N GLU A 125 4.40 6.07 -22.19
CA GLU A 125 3.44 6.18 -21.10
C GLU A 125 2.58 7.42 -21.31
N ALA A 126 1.29 7.30 -21.01
CA ALA A 126 0.36 8.43 -21.04
C ALA A 126 -0.55 8.39 -19.82
N THR A 127 -0.79 9.57 -19.25
CA THR A 127 -1.76 9.74 -18.16
C THR A 127 -2.63 10.94 -18.49
N VAL A 128 -3.94 10.78 -18.30
CA VAL A 128 -4.93 11.85 -18.40
C VAL A 128 -5.73 11.91 -17.10
N GLY A 129 -6.14 13.11 -16.71
CA GLY A 129 -6.91 13.29 -15.50
C GLY A 129 -7.74 14.54 -15.52
N LEU A 130 -8.75 14.55 -14.68
CA LEU A 130 -9.59 15.68 -14.38
C LEU A 130 -9.86 15.73 -12.89
N SER A 131 -9.57 16.86 -12.28
CA SER A 131 -9.82 17.09 -10.87
C SER A 131 -10.52 18.41 -10.65
N GLY A 132 -11.20 18.53 -9.51
CA GLY A 132 -11.89 19.75 -9.15
C GLY A 132 -12.70 19.57 -7.88
N GLY A 133 -13.50 20.59 -7.57
CA GLY A 133 -14.39 20.59 -6.41
C GLY A 133 -14.89 21.97 -6.08
N GLY A 134 -15.63 22.05 -4.98
CA GLY A 134 -16.07 23.31 -4.39
C GLY A 134 -15.36 23.58 -3.08
N ALA A 135 -15.87 24.53 -2.31
CA ALA A 135 -15.32 24.86 -0.97
C ALA A 135 -15.32 23.65 -0.02
N ASN A 136 -16.30 22.76 -0.17
CA ASN A 136 -16.51 21.62 0.70
C ASN A 136 -16.57 20.27 -0.05
N SER A 137 -16.15 20.22 -1.31
CA SER A 137 -16.18 18.99 -2.10
C SER A 137 -14.93 18.87 -2.96
N TRP A 138 -14.60 17.66 -3.34
CA TRP A 138 -13.47 17.33 -4.20
C TRP A 138 -13.79 16.11 -5.06
N PHE A 139 -13.18 16.05 -6.22
CA PHE A 139 -13.12 14.86 -7.01
C PHE A 139 -11.82 14.79 -7.84
N ASN A 140 -11.42 13.58 -8.17
CA ASN A 140 -10.36 13.28 -9.13
C ASN A 140 -10.77 12.04 -9.92
N ILE A 141 -10.60 12.10 -11.22
CA ILE A 141 -10.73 10.94 -12.11
C ILE A 141 -9.49 10.94 -13.00
N SER A 142 -8.80 9.82 -13.09
CA SER A 142 -7.62 9.69 -13.95
C SER A 142 -7.50 8.30 -14.55
N ALA A 143 -6.87 8.25 -15.72
CA ALA A 143 -6.54 7.01 -16.41
C ALA A 143 -5.10 7.09 -16.92
N SER A 144 -4.39 5.97 -16.92
CA SER A 144 -3.04 5.87 -17.47
C SER A 144 -2.83 4.56 -18.21
N GLY A 145 -1.94 4.60 -19.20
CA GLY A 145 -1.46 3.43 -19.91
C GLY A 145 0.05 3.50 -20.06
N ALA A 146 0.70 2.35 -20.05
CA ALA A 146 2.13 2.22 -20.26
C ALA A 146 2.42 0.99 -21.12
N ASP A 147 3.38 1.14 -22.04
CA ASP A 147 3.97 0.05 -22.81
C ASP A 147 5.49 0.17 -22.72
N ASN A 148 6.17 -0.95 -22.49
CA ASN A 148 7.61 -1.03 -22.45
C ASN A 148 8.03 -2.38 -23.01
N GLN A 149 8.84 -2.39 -24.06
CA GLN A 149 9.31 -3.62 -24.71
C GLN A 149 10.39 -4.34 -23.90
N GLY A 150 10.94 -3.70 -22.86
CA GLY A 150 11.90 -4.30 -21.96
C GLY A 150 13.23 -4.67 -22.58
N ILE A 151 13.93 -5.54 -21.91
CA ILE A 151 15.19 -6.14 -22.30
C ILE A 151 15.09 -7.67 -22.11
N ASN A 152 15.92 -8.45 -22.75
CA ASN A 152 16.14 -9.85 -22.36
C ASN A 152 17.00 -9.86 -21.09
N ALA A 153 16.38 -10.08 -19.93
CA ALA A 153 17.04 -9.99 -18.62
C ALA A 153 18.02 -11.16 -18.36
N CYS A 154 17.81 -12.29 -19.01
CA CYS A 154 18.63 -13.49 -18.84
C CYS A 154 19.67 -13.72 -19.94
N ARG A 155 19.84 -12.78 -20.85
CA ARG A 155 20.74 -12.92 -22.00
C ARG A 155 22.19 -13.27 -21.62
N GLY A 156 22.65 -14.43 -22.08
CA GLY A 156 24.03 -14.88 -21.90
C GLY A 156 24.42 -15.33 -20.49
N ILE A 157 23.45 -15.42 -19.56
CA ILE A 157 23.70 -15.82 -18.17
C ILE A 157 22.72 -16.92 -17.73
N PRO A 158 22.58 -18.04 -18.45
CA PRO A 158 21.74 -19.14 -18.00
C PRO A 158 22.23 -19.70 -16.66
N ASN A 159 21.31 -20.05 -15.77
CA ASN A 159 21.56 -20.65 -14.44
C ASN A 159 22.32 -19.75 -13.44
N ARG A 160 22.29 -18.42 -13.61
CA ARG A 160 22.87 -17.47 -12.65
C ARG A 160 21.91 -16.32 -12.38
N ALA A 161 21.99 -15.73 -11.19
CA ALA A 161 21.24 -14.55 -10.79
C ALA A 161 19.72 -14.66 -11.05
N GLY A 162 19.11 -15.83 -10.83
CA GLY A 162 17.69 -16.07 -11.09
C GLY A 162 17.36 -16.46 -12.53
N CYS A 163 18.33 -16.48 -13.44
CA CYS A 163 18.17 -16.88 -14.83
C CYS A 163 18.32 -18.40 -14.99
N PHE A 164 17.24 -19.14 -14.81
CA PHE A 164 17.22 -20.60 -15.00
C PHE A 164 16.93 -21.03 -16.45
N VAL A 165 16.34 -20.11 -17.22
CA VAL A 165 16.02 -20.29 -18.65
C VAL A 165 16.43 -19.01 -19.36
N ASN A 166 16.91 -19.11 -20.59
CA ASN A 166 17.17 -17.98 -21.47
C ASN A 166 16.23 -18.11 -22.68
N GLU A 167 15.23 -17.25 -22.75
CA GLU A 167 14.38 -17.10 -23.92
C GLU A 167 14.92 -15.95 -24.78
N PRO A 168 14.85 -16.03 -26.12
CA PRO A 168 15.54 -15.06 -26.99
C PRO A 168 14.73 -13.77 -27.21
N ASP A 169 13.66 -13.56 -26.48
CA ASP A 169 12.76 -12.41 -26.57
C ASP A 169 13.10 -11.31 -25.56
N LYS A 170 12.28 -10.28 -25.52
CA LYS A 170 12.37 -9.18 -24.57
C LYS A 170 11.29 -9.35 -23.52
N ASP A 171 11.65 -9.03 -22.27
CA ASP A 171 10.75 -9.05 -21.12
C ASP A 171 9.87 -7.78 -21.11
N ALA A 172 8.82 -7.79 -21.90
CA ALA A 172 7.92 -6.65 -22.09
C ALA A 172 6.98 -6.46 -20.90
N TYR A 173 6.50 -5.22 -20.72
CA TYR A 173 5.49 -4.87 -19.74
C TYR A 173 4.46 -3.92 -20.34
N ARG A 174 3.17 -4.20 -20.13
CA ARG A 174 2.06 -3.33 -20.51
C ARG A 174 1.14 -3.14 -19.32
N SER A 175 0.56 -1.95 -19.21
CA SER A 175 -0.44 -1.71 -18.17
C SER A 175 -1.46 -0.66 -18.56
N VAL A 176 -2.68 -0.83 -18.04
CA VAL A 176 -3.75 0.17 -18.09
C VAL A 176 -4.31 0.32 -16.69
N SER A 177 -4.55 1.55 -16.26
CA SER A 177 -5.11 1.80 -14.93
C SER A 177 -6.08 2.97 -14.93
N GLY A 178 -7.00 2.95 -13.97
CA GLY A 178 -7.95 4.01 -13.71
C GLY A 178 -8.12 4.26 -12.20
N ASN A 179 -8.32 5.52 -11.86
CA ASN A 179 -8.61 5.96 -10.50
C ASN A 179 -9.79 6.93 -10.51
N ALA A 180 -10.64 6.80 -9.50
CA ALA A 180 -11.69 7.76 -9.20
C ALA A 180 -11.76 7.98 -7.70
N ARG A 181 -11.80 9.23 -7.27
CA ARG A 181 -11.98 9.62 -5.88
C ARG A 181 -12.92 10.80 -5.79
N ALA A 182 -13.83 10.79 -4.82
CA ALA A 182 -14.72 11.91 -4.56
C ALA A 182 -15.05 11.97 -3.07
N GLY A 183 -15.31 13.17 -2.59
CA GLY A 183 -15.74 13.36 -1.22
C GLY A 183 -16.28 14.75 -0.97
N MET A 184 -16.81 14.91 0.24
CA MET A 184 -17.37 16.19 0.68
C MET A 184 -17.28 16.35 2.19
N ARG A 185 -17.26 17.59 2.61
CA ARG A 185 -17.38 18.01 4.01
C ARG A 185 -18.71 18.71 4.20
N PHE A 186 -19.48 18.27 5.16
CA PHE A 186 -20.77 18.85 5.53
C PHE A 186 -20.58 20.06 6.46
N GLU A 187 -21.62 20.89 6.60
CA GLU A 187 -21.61 22.07 7.48
C GLU A 187 -21.34 21.72 8.95
N ASN A 188 -21.81 20.56 9.40
CA ASN A 188 -21.54 20.03 10.74
C ASN A 188 -20.13 19.47 10.94
N GLY A 189 -19.23 19.62 9.96
CA GLY A 189 -17.85 19.15 9.98
C GLY A 189 -17.68 17.66 9.69
N ALA A 190 -18.75 16.90 9.46
CA ALA A 190 -18.65 15.53 8.99
C ALA A 190 -18.01 15.50 7.59
N GLU A 191 -17.17 14.52 7.34
CA GLU A 191 -16.49 14.34 6.05
C GLU A 191 -16.71 12.92 5.55
N VAL A 192 -17.02 12.77 4.26
CA VAL A 192 -17.09 11.48 3.58
C VAL A 192 -16.18 11.51 2.38
N ASP A 193 -15.50 10.38 2.14
CA ASP A 193 -14.59 10.18 1.01
C ASP A 193 -14.79 8.77 0.47
N ALA A 194 -14.81 8.63 -0.85
CA ALA A 194 -14.87 7.33 -1.52
C ALA A 194 -13.83 7.31 -2.64
N HIS A 195 -13.17 6.17 -2.81
CA HIS A 195 -12.13 5.99 -3.80
C HIS A 195 -12.22 4.62 -4.47
N TYR A 196 -11.79 4.60 -5.72
CA TYR A 196 -11.67 3.41 -6.54
C TYR A 196 -10.37 3.48 -7.33
N LEU A 197 -9.62 2.40 -7.36
CA LEU A 197 -8.43 2.22 -8.17
C LEU A 197 -8.47 0.84 -8.82
N ARG A 198 -8.16 0.77 -10.11
CA ARG A 198 -7.95 -0.48 -10.83
C ARG A 198 -6.72 -0.35 -11.71
N ALA A 199 -5.86 -1.35 -11.68
CA ALA A 199 -4.70 -1.48 -12.55
C ALA A 199 -4.65 -2.90 -13.09
N GLU A 200 -4.53 -3.02 -14.40
CA GLU A 200 -4.34 -4.28 -15.11
C GLU A 200 -2.99 -4.21 -15.82
N SER A 201 -2.27 -5.33 -15.82
CA SER A 201 -0.96 -5.39 -16.46
C SER A 201 -0.64 -6.78 -16.98
N GLU A 202 0.14 -6.80 -18.05
CA GLU A 202 0.77 -7.98 -18.63
C GLU A 202 2.27 -7.85 -18.47
N SER A 203 2.92 -8.89 -18.03
CA SER A 203 4.37 -8.98 -17.86
C SER A 203 4.92 -10.24 -18.52
N PHE A 204 5.99 -10.07 -19.31
CA PHE A 204 6.70 -11.18 -19.97
C PHE A 204 8.06 -11.36 -19.31
N PHE A 205 8.53 -12.61 -19.23
CA PHE A 205 9.76 -12.92 -18.52
C PHE A 205 10.29 -14.32 -18.85
N ASP A 206 11.59 -14.50 -18.68
CA ASP A 206 12.23 -15.81 -18.80
C ASP A 206 11.83 -16.74 -17.67
N GLY A 207 11.17 -17.85 -17.97
CA GLY A 207 10.76 -18.80 -16.94
C GLY A 207 10.45 -20.21 -17.46
N GLY A 208 10.93 -21.23 -16.76
CA GLY A 208 10.77 -22.63 -17.17
C GLY A 208 9.32 -23.13 -17.08
N PHE A 209 8.60 -22.75 -16.05
CA PHE A 209 7.22 -23.18 -15.78
C PHE A 209 6.18 -22.19 -16.31
N VAL A 210 6.44 -20.90 -16.13
CA VAL A 210 5.63 -19.78 -16.62
C VAL A 210 6.56 -18.69 -17.13
N ASN A 211 6.14 -17.95 -18.17
CA ASN A 211 6.91 -16.85 -18.77
C ASN A 211 6.03 -15.62 -19.07
N GLU A 212 4.77 -15.65 -18.65
CA GLU A 212 3.84 -14.54 -18.81
C GLU A 212 2.97 -14.45 -17.56
N GLY A 213 2.64 -13.24 -17.13
CA GLY A 213 1.72 -12.93 -16.04
C GLY A 213 0.72 -11.85 -16.43
N GLU A 214 -0.56 -12.12 -16.23
CA GLU A 214 -1.62 -11.12 -16.25
C GLU A 214 -2.03 -10.81 -14.81
N ASN A 215 -1.94 -9.55 -14.43
CA ASN A 215 -2.21 -9.10 -13.08
C ASN A 215 -3.35 -8.10 -13.06
N MET A 216 -4.21 -8.16 -12.05
CA MET A 216 -5.22 -7.15 -11.78
C MET A 216 -5.20 -6.79 -10.30
N GLN A 217 -4.92 -5.52 -10.03
CA GLN A 217 -5.04 -4.89 -8.72
C GLN A 217 -6.26 -3.99 -8.71
N GLN A 218 -7.13 -4.15 -7.71
CA GLN A 218 -8.29 -3.29 -7.55
C GLN A 218 -8.48 -2.94 -6.08
N VAL A 219 -8.83 -1.71 -5.81
CA VAL A 219 -9.16 -1.20 -4.47
C VAL A 219 -10.44 -0.38 -4.59
N LEU A 220 -11.42 -0.72 -3.77
CA LEU A 220 -12.62 0.08 -3.54
C LEU A 220 -12.69 0.38 -2.05
N GLY A 221 -12.81 1.63 -1.69
CA GLY A 221 -12.89 2.00 -0.29
C GLY A 221 -13.58 3.33 -0.07
N GLY A 222 -13.87 3.60 1.19
CA GLY A 222 -14.42 4.87 1.62
C GLY A 222 -14.30 5.06 3.11
N SER A 223 -14.36 6.30 3.53
CA SER A 223 -14.33 6.67 4.93
C SER A 223 -15.37 7.74 5.24
N ALA A 224 -15.86 7.70 6.47
CA ALA A 224 -16.66 8.76 7.04
C ALA A 224 -16.07 9.17 8.38
N SER A 225 -15.88 10.46 8.59
CA SER A 225 -15.43 11.00 9.87
C SER A 225 -16.34 12.13 10.34
N PHE A 226 -16.55 12.19 11.64
CA PHE A 226 -17.35 13.25 12.27
C PHE A 226 -16.86 13.48 13.69
N SER A 227 -17.16 14.68 14.20
CA SER A 227 -16.81 15.08 15.57
C SER A 227 -18.10 15.36 16.34
N PRO A 228 -18.65 14.35 17.05
CA PRO A 228 -19.87 14.55 17.84
C PRO A 228 -19.65 15.49 19.03
N HIS A 229 -18.41 15.67 19.42
CA HIS A 229 -17.97 16.61 20.47
C HIS A 229 -16.59 17.17 20.10
N GLU A 230 -16.23 18.35 20.60
CA GLU A 230 -14.94 19.03 20.29
C GLU A 230 -13.71 18.17 20.62
N VAL A 231 -13.81 17.32 21.64
CA VAL A 231 -12.71 16.43 22.05
C VAL A 231 -12.72 15.08 21.33
N LEU A 232 -13.76 14.74 20.59
CA LEU A 232 -13.91 13.41 19.96
C LEU A 232 -14.03 13.54 18.45
N ARG A 233 -13.13 12.85 17.74
CA ARG A 233 -13.27 12.57 16.31
C ARG A 233 -13.45 11.07 16.11
N ALA A 234 -14.54 10.65 15.52
CA ALA A 234 -14.81 9.28 15.11
C ALA A 234 -14.59 9.13 13.61
N THR A 235 -13.91 8.06 13.20
CA THR A 235 -13.66 7.73 11.80
C THR A 235 -14.02 6.26 11.56
N VAL A 236 -14.87 6.02 10.57
CA VAL A 236 -15.17 4.70 10.03
C VAL A 236 -14.51 4.60 8.66
N LEU A 237 -13.82 3.51 8.39
CA LEU A 237 -13.25 3.18 7.10
C LEU A 237 -13.68 1.77 6.71
N GLY A 238 -14.12 1.60 5.47
CA GLY A 238 -14.44 0.30 4.90
C GLY A 238 -13.90 0.20 3.49
N GLY A 239 -13.49 -1.01 3.10
CA GLY A 239 -13.01 -1.23 1.74
C GLY A 239 -12.73 -2.68 1.42
N ARG A 240 -12.52 -2.92 0.15
CA ARG A 240 -12.11 -4.22 -0.39
C ARG A 240 -10.98 -4.04 -1.38
N SER A 241 -10.00 -4.92 -1.28
CA SER A 241 -8.95 -5.07 -2.29
C SER A 241 -9.05 -6.42 -2.98
N TRP A 242 -8.63 -6.44 -4.26
CA TRP A 242 -8.50 -7.64 -5.08
C TRP A 242 -7.08 -7.67 -5.65
N ASP A 243 -6.49 -8.84 -5.65
CA ASP A 243 -5.19 -9.15 -6.24
C ASP A 243 -5.33 -10.45 -7.03
N TYR A 244 -5.38 -10.35 -8.35
CA TYR A 244 -5.57 -11.47 -9.26
C TYR A 244 -4.33 -11.65 -10.12
N LEU A 245 -3.86 -12.88 -10.19
CA LEU A 245 -2.71 -13.27 -10.99
C LEU A 245 -3.05 -14.53 -11.79
N ASP A 246 -3.08 -14.38 -13.10
CA ASP A 246 -3.07 -15.48 -14.06
C ASP A 246 -1.65 -15.64 -14.63
N SER A 247 -1.11 -16.84 -14.60
CA SER A 247 0.22 -17.13 -15.13
C SER A 247 0.14 -18.07 -16.34
N PHE A 248 0.97 -17.80 -17.34
CA PHE A 248 0.94 -18.53 -18.61
C PHE A 248 2.35 -19.05 -18.97
N LYS A 249 2.38 -20.06 -19.80
CA LYS A 249 3.59 -20.51 -20.51
C LYS A 249 3.28 -20.57 -22.01
N ASN A 250 3.93 -19.69 -22.77
CA ASN A 250 3.73 -19.56 -24.22
C ASN A 250 2.24 -19.41 -24.59
N GLY A 251 1.54 -18.46 -23.94
CA GLY A 251 0.12 -18.20 -24.13
C GLY A 251 -0.85 -19.25 -23.56
N VAL A 252 -0.34 -20.31 -22.94
CA VAL A 252 -1.19 -21.35 -22.32
C VAL A 252 -1.25 -21.12 -20.81
N LYS A 253 -2.45 -20.90 -20.29
CA LYS A 253 -2.69 -20.70 -18.85
C LYS A 253 -2.19 -21.91 -18.02
N ARG A 254 -1.45 -21.62 -16.97
CA ARG A 254 -0.83 -22.61 -16.08
C ARG A 254 -1.33 -22.54 -14.65
N SER A 255 -1.56 -21.34 -14.15
CA SER A 255 -2.05 -21.18 -12.77
C SER A 255 -2.86 -19.90 -12.62
N ARG A 256 -3.69 -19.89 -11.60
CA ARG A 256 -4.48 -18.75 -11.14
C ARG A 256 -4.40 -18.60 -9.63
N PHE A 257 -4.13 -17.39 -9.16
CA PHE A 257 -4.19 -17.02 -7.75
C PHE A 257 -4.97 -15.73 -7.59
N ASP A 258 -6.14 -15.83 -6.98
CA ASP A 258 -7.01 -14.70 -6.69
C ASP A 258 -7.06 -14.48 -5.18
N SER A 259 -6.70 -13.30 -4.71
CA SER A 259 -6.88 -12.85 -3.33
C SER A 259 -7.93 -11.76 -3.26
N LYS A 260 -8.76 -11.80 -2.22
CA LYS A 260 -9.69 -10.72 -1.85
C LYS A 260 -9.52 -10.43 -0.37
N ARG A 261 -9.50 -9.15 -0.03
CA ARG A 261 -9.42 -8.70 1.37
C ARG A 261 -10.48 -7.65 1.64
N ASP A 262 -11.39 -7.94 2.57
CA ASP A 262 -12.31 -6.97 3.13
C ASP A 262 -11.69 -6.34 4.38
N THR A 263 -11.87 -5.05 4.55
CA THR A 263 -11.42 -4.29 5.72
C THR A 263 -12.56 -3.40 6.20
N LEU A 264 -12.80 -3.41 7.51
CA LEU A 264 -13.67 -2.45 8.18
C LEU A 264 -12.98 -2.00 9.46
N SER A 265 -12.89 -0.70 9.70
CA SER A 265 -12.33 -0.18 10.94
C SER A 265 -13.15 0.98 11.51
N LEU A 266 -13.15 1.07 12.84
CA LEU A 266 -13.66 2.21 13.59
C LEU A 266 -12.53 2.72 14.48
N GLN A 267 -12.21 4.00 14.36
CA GLN A 267 -11.23 4.68 15.21
C GLN A 267 -11.90 5.89 15.88
N ASN A 268 -11.60 6.08 17.14
CA ASN A 268 -12.03 7.22 17.93
C ASN A 268 -10.79 7.90 18.52
N ASP A 269 -10.61 9.17 18.20
CA ASP A 269 -9.53 10.01 18.70
C ASP A 269 -10.09 11.01 19.71
N PHE A 270 -9.63 10.90 20.96
CA PHE A 270 -10.01 11.79 22.06
C PHE A 270 -8.85 12.76 22.34
N THR A 271 -9.03 14.02 22.00
CA THR A 271 -8.09 15.10 22.35
C THR A 271 -8.37 15.58 23.77
N MET A 272 -7.67 15.01 24.75
CA MET A 272 -7.92 15.28 26.19
C MET A 272 -7.33 16.61 26.65
N ALA A 273 -6.22 17.02 26.02
CA ALA A 273 -5.52 18.29 26.23
C ALA A 273 -4.60 18.57 25.03
N PRO A 274 -4.01 19.77 24.88
CA PRO A 274 -2.99 20.02 23.86
C PRO A 274 -1.86 18.98 23.95
N ARG A 275 -1.54 18.32 22.82
CA ARG A 275 -0.56 17.21 22.73
C ARG A 275 -0.91 15.95 23.54
N HIS A 276 -2.15 15.77 23.99
CA HIS A 276 -2.63 14.58 24.67
C HIS A 276 -3.78 13.95 23.89
N VAL A 277 -3.53 12.85 23.20
CA VAL A 277 -4.51 12.15 22.38
C VAL A 277 -4.61 10.69 22.83
N LEU A 278 -5.83 10.26 23.12
CA LEU A 278 -6.16 8.84 23.27
C LEU A 278 -6.89 8.38 22.02
N THR A 279 -6.29 7.43 21.30
CA THR A 279 -6.92 6.74 20.17
C THR A 279 -7.37 5.37 20.63
N ALA A 280 -8.63 5.02 20.34
CA ALA A 280 -9.18 3.70 20.62
C ALA A 280 -10.04 3.23 19.46
N GLY A 281 -9.96 1.96 19.13
CA GLY A 281 -10.68 1.44 17.98
C GLY A 281 -10.70 -0.07 17.87
N GLY A 282 -11.31 -0.51 16.80
CA GLY A 282 -11.34 -1.89 16.39
C GLY A 282 -11.42 -2.03 14.89
N ASP A 283 -10.96 -3.14 14.39
CA ASP A 283 -11.03 -3.48 12.98
C ASP A 283 -11.39 -4.95 12.76
N PHE A 284 -11.94 -5.18 11.58
CA PHE A 284 -12.26 -6.50 11.05
C PHE A 284 -11.57 -6.63 9.69
N GLN A 285 -10.97 -7.78 9.45
CA GLN A 285 -10.38 -8.15 8.17
C GLN A 285 -10.84 -9.55 7.79
N LYS A 286 -11.23 -9.72 6.53
CA LYS A 286 -11.52 -11.03 5.95
C LYS A 286 -10.65 -11.23 4.72
N ASP A 287 -9.80 -12.26 4.75
CA ASP A 287 -9.02 -12.70 3.62
C ASP A 287 -9.68 -13.89 2.94
N GLN A 288 -9.68 -13.90 1.61
CA GLN A 288 -10.20 -14.99 0.81
C GLN A 288 -9.23 -15.30 -0.33
N VAL A 289 -9.03 -16.58 -0.62
CA VAL A 289 -8.21 -17.05 -1.74
C VAL A 289 -9.03 -17.98 -2.64
N SER A 290 -8.86 -17.84 -3.94
CA SER A 290 -9.36 -18.77 -4.96
C SER A 290 -8.22 -19.10 -5.92
N SER A 291 -7.99 -20.37 -6.19
CA SER A 291 -6.86 -20.82 -7.01
C SER A 291 -7.20 -22.16 -7.65
N ASP A 292 -6.50 -22.50 -8.72
CA ASP A 292 -6.45 -23.86 -9.27
C ASP A 292 -5.57 -24.80 -8.42
N THR A 293 -4.76 -24.25 -7.49
CA THR A 293 -4.12 -25.01 -6.41
C THR A 293 -5.08 -25.11 -5.22
N ALA A 294 -5.28 -26.33 -4.72
CA ALA A 294 -6.16 -26.57 -3.58
C ALA A 294 -5.51 -26.08 -2.28
N PHE A 295 -6.20 -25.19 -1.57
CA PHE A 295 -5.83 -24.76 -0.23
C PHE A 295 -6.79 -25.39 0.80
N PRO A 296 -6.29 -25.89 1.94
CA PRO A 296 -7.15 -26.42 3.02
C PRO A 296 -8.07 -25.35 3.62
N VAL A 297 -7.61 -24.11 3.66
CA VAL A 297 -8.36 -22.94 4.16
C VAL A 297 -8.38 -21.88 3.07
N THR A 298 -9.56 -21.50 2.61
CA THR A 298 -9.76 -20.53 1.53
C THR A 298 -10.31 -19.19 2.01
N SER A 299 -10.60 -19.07 3.30
CA SER A 299 -11.07 -17.83 3.93
C SER A 299 -10.69 -17.81 5.39
N ARG A 300 -10.34 -16.64 5.91
CA ARG A 300 -10.07 -16.42 7.34
C ARG A 300 -10.49 -15.03 7.77
N ASP A 301 -11.04 -14.94 8.96
CA ASP A 301 -11.44 -13.71 9.60
C ASP A 301 -10.41 -13.33 10.68
N ASN A 302 -10.20 -12.02 10.86
CA ASN A 302 -9.39 -11.46 11.93
C ASN A 302 -10.09 -10.25 12.54
N TYR A 303 -10.21 -10.24 13.86
CA TYR A 303 -10.76 -9.15 14.65
C TYR A 303 -9.66 -8.51 15.48
N GLY A 304 -9.56 -7.19 15.47
CA GLY A 304 -8.59 -6.44 16.25
C GLY A 304 -9.25 -5.38 17.11
N VAL A 305 -8.79 -5.22 18.33
CA VAL A 305 -9.11 -4.07 19.19
C VAL A 305 -7.82 -3.43 19.67
N PHE A 306 -7.76 -2.10 19.64
CA PHE A 306 -6.54 -1.37 19.98
C PHE A 306 -6.80 -0.08 20.73
N GLY A 307 -5.78 0.34 21.47
CA GLY A 307 -5.71 1.64 22.12
C GLY A 307 -4.31 2.20 22.07
N GLN A 308 -4.19 3.50 21.91
CA GLN A 308 -2.93 4.25 21.93
C GLN A 308 -3.11 5.54 22.70
N TYR A 309 -2.18 5.85 23.58
CA TYR A 309 -2.08 7.13 24.22
C TYR A 309 -0.79 7.84 23.81
N GLN A 310 -0.94 9.06 23.32
CA GLN A 310 0.16 9.96 22.99
C GLN A 310 0.12 11.15 23.93
N ALA A 311 1.26 11.47 24.52
CA ALA A 311 1.42 12.56 25.47
C ALA A 311 2.64 13.40 25.15
N GLY A 312 2.47 14.71 25.12
CA GLY A 312 3.58 15.68 24.99
C GLY A 312 3.59 16.63 26.19
N LEU A 313 4.67 16.61 26.96
CA LEU A 313 4.87 17.47 28.12
C LEU A 313 6.21 18.22 28.04
N GLY A 314 6.15 19.51 27.72
CA GLY A 314 7.34 20.31 27.49
C GLY A 314 8.20 19.75 26.36
N GLN A 315 9.40 19.32 26.68
CA GLN A 315 10.37 18.71 25.74
C GLN A 315 10.21 17.19 25.62
N HIS A 316 9.25 16.58 26.33
CA HIS A 316 9.03 15.14 26.35
C HIS A 316 7.86 14.76 25.48
N ASP A 317 8.01 13.68 24.71
CA ASP A 317 6.93 13.00 24.01
C ASP A 317 6.94 11.52 24.37
N ALA A 318 5.78 10.97 24.66
CA ALA A 318 5.61 9.55 24.96
C ALA A 318 4.43 8.98 24.14
N THR A 319 4.58 7.76 23.71
CA THR A 319 3.50 6.98 23.07
C THR A 319 3.46 5.59 23.70
N LEU A 320 2.28 5.17 24.10
CA LEU A 320 1.99 3.81 24.58
C LEU A 320 0.85 3.26 23.76
N SER A 321 0.99 2.06 23.19
CA SER A 321 -0.08 1.39 22.49
C SER A 321 -0.18 -0.09 22.83
N LEU A 322 -1.40 -0.62 22.78
CA LEU A 322 -1.72 -2.01 23.04
C LEU A 322 -2.80 -2.45 22.05
N ARG A 323 -2.68 -3.68 21.55
CA ARG A 323 -3.63 -4.30 20.64
C ARG A 323 -3.81 -5.76 20.95
N ARG A 324 -5.03 -6.26 20.78
CA ARG A 324 -5.35 -7.67 20.78
C ARG A 324 -6.00 -8.02 19.45
N ASP A 325 -5.39 -8.98 18.75
CA ASP A 325 -5.96 -9.63 17.56
C ASP A 325 -6.48 -11.02 17.93
N ASP A 326 -7.57 -11.42 17.29
CA ASP A 326 -8.10 -12.77 17.32
C ASP A 326 -8.29 -13.25 15.87
N ASN A 327 -7.43 -14.16 15.45
CA ASN A 327 -7.41 -14.71 14.10
C ASN A 327 -8.04 -16.08 14.11
N GLU A 328 -9.02 -16.31 13.23
CA GLU A 328 -9.79 -17.55 13.14
C GLU A 328 -8.90 -18.79 13.03
N GLN A 329 -7.79 -18.70 12.30
CA GLN A 329 -6.90 -19.83 12.03
C GLN A 329 -5.77 -19.98 13.06
N PHE A 330 -5.22 -18.86 13.57
CA PHE A 330 -4.00 -18.82 14.37
C PHE A 330 -4.22 -18.37 15.82
N GLY A 331 -5.48 -18.09 16.19
CA GLY A 331 -5.86 -17.67 17.53
C GLY A 331 -5.42 -16.26 17.90
N GLY A 332 -5.44 -15.99 19.18
CA GLY A 332 -5.26 -14.64 19.70
C GLY A 332 -3.81 -14.23 19.91
N LYS A 333 -3.46 -12.99 19.53
CA LYS A 333 -2.15 -12.37 19.76
C LYS A 333 -2.29 -10.98 20.35
N THR A 334 -1.47 -10.67 21.33
CA THR A 334 -1.38 -9.31 21.92
C THR A 334 -0.06 -8.68 21.50
N THR A 335 -0.11 -7.43 21.04
CA THR A 335 1.06 -6.63 20.67
C THR A 335 1.00 -5.28 21.38
N GLY A 336 2.16 -4.69 21.63
CA GLY A 336 2.27 -3.38 22.25
C GLY A 336 3.48 -2.61 21.75
N ASN A 337 3.45 -1.31 21.92
CA ASN A 337 4.55 -0.41 21.59
C ASN A 337 4.67 0.66 22.67
N VAL A 338 5.92 0.98 22.99
CA VAL A 338 6.30 2.12 23.82
C VAL A 338 7.33 2.94 23.03
N ALA A 339 7.12 4.24 22.96
CA ALA A 339 8.09 5.16 22.36
C ALA A 339 8.24 6.39 23.25
N TYR A 340 9.44 6.93 23.30
CA TYR A 340 9.77 8.12 24.06
C TYR A 340 10.71 9.00 23.24
N GLY A 341 10.46 10.30 23.26
CA GLY A 341 11.28 11.33 22.64
C GLY A 341 11.61 12.45 23.61
N TYR A 342 12.81 13.00 23.49
CA TYR A 342 13.25 14.15 24.25
C TYR A 342 13.94 15.16 23.35
N ASP A 343 13.46 16.40 23.38
CA ASP A 343 14.03 17.52 22.64
C ASP A 343 15.04 18.25 23.55
N PHE A 344 16.35 17.97 23.36
CA PHE A 344 17.42 18.65 24.10
C PHE A 344 17.52 20.11 23.74
N THR A 345 17.39 20.40 22.45
CA THR A 345 17.38 21.74 21.87
C THR A 345 16.47 21.73 20.65
N GLY A 346 16.19 22.91 20.07
CA GLY A 346 15.42 22.98 18.79
C GLY A 346 16.07 22.24 17.60
N ALA A 347 17.33 21.85 17.71
CA ALA A 347 18.07 21.15 16.65
C ALA A 347 18.44 19.70 17.01
N LEU A 348 18.30 19.28 18.26
CA LEU A 348 18.73 17.95 18.72
C LEU A 348 17.60 17.25 19.47
N ARG A 349 17.13 16.14 18.91
CA ARG A 349 16.15 15.25 19.53
C ARG A 349 16.69 13.84 19.63
N ALA A 350 16.52 13.18 20.76
CA ALA A 350 16.72 11.75 20.91
C ALA A 350 15.38 11.02 20.98
N THR A 351 15.31 9.86 20.38
CA THR A 351 14.12 9.00 20.43
C THR A 351 14.51 7.56 20.69
N ALA A 352 13.72 6.86 21.51
CA ALA A 352 13.83 5.43 21.74
C ALA A 352 12.44 4.81 21.61
N ALA A 353 12.37 3.62 21.00
CA ALA A 353 11.12 2.88 20.90
C ALA A 353 11.36 1.39 21.02
N TYR A 354 10.41 0.71 21.65
CA TYR A 354 10.34 -0.74 21.70
C TYR A 354 8.92 -1.18 21.35
N GLY A 355 8.80 -2.19 20.51
CA GLY A 355 7.51 -2.72 20.11
C GLY A 355 7.56 -4.19 19.81
N THR A 356 6.44 -4.85 20.02
CA THR A 356 6.20 -6.22 19.57
C THR A 356 5.32 -6.21 18.33
N ALA A 357 5.54 -7.16 17.45
CA ALA A 357 4.76 -7.33 16.24
C ALA A 357 4.56 -8.82 15.95
N PHE A 358 3.62 -9.12 15.08
CA PHE A 358 3.40 -10.48 14.61
C PHE A 358 2.96 -10.49 13.14
N LYS A 359 3.18 -11.62 12.50
CA LYS A 359 2.66 -11.95 11.18
C LYS A 359 1.87 -13.25 11.31
N ALA A 360 0.62 -13.25 10.88
CA ALA A 360 -0.10 -14.50 10.67
C ALA A 360 0.47 -15.17 9.40
N PRO A 361 0.76 -16.48 9.43
CA PRO A 361 1.21 -17.20 8.23
C PRO A 361 0.23 -17.05 7.06
N THR A 362 0.77 -17.09 5.84
CA THR A 362 0.02 -17.04 4.57
C THR A 362 -0.20 -18.41 3.98
#